data_c0dbd278a8b1b53ba99dad4410c602e8
#
_entry.id   c0dbd278a8b1b53ba99dad4410c602e8
#
_cell.length_a   1.000
_cell.length_b   1.000
_cell.length_c   1.000
_cell.angle_alpha   90.00
_cell.angle_beta   90.00
_cell.angle_gamma   90.00
#
_symmetry.space_group_name_H-M   'P 1'
#
loop_
_entity.id
_entity.type
_entity.pdbx_description
1 polymer ?
#
loop_
_entity_poly.entity_id
_entity_poly.type
_entity_poly.pdbx_seq_one_letter_code
_entity_poly.pdbx_strand_id
1 'polypeptide(L)'
;FNLSFTYDTDSNRVYIYTMPYLIESYSAKVLDYGYDSISDNFINQKAVLNSMLVVTKNQGKSYAVIDLKGNAIIEAKYDNIEYLENTGDFLVTSNNKVGIISSKRETKVQLLYDSLELVDSDSGLFIAKKDNKYGIIDSKGNIKVYIEYDEIGIDNTKFEKNNIKNKYLLDNGMIPAKKDKYWGAFDKNGKTVLNFEY
;
A
#
# COMPACT_ATOMS: atom_id res chain seq x y z
N PHE A 1 -4.76 17.97 -3.70
CA PHE A 1 -5.54 17.85 -4.95
C PHE A 1 -6.65 16.83 -4.72
N ASN A 2 -7.94 17.25 -4.85
CA ASN A 2 -9.04 16.31 -4.89
C ASN A 2 -9.21 15.87 -6.35
N LEU A 3 -8.81 14.64 -6.66
CA LEU A 3 -9.16 13.97 -7.89
C LEU A 3 -10.49 13.25 -7.69
N SER A 4 -11.45 13.49 -8.55
CA SER A 4 -12.61 12.65 -8.69
C SER A 4 -12.69 12.13 -10.12
N PHE A 5 -13.21 10.94 -10.30
CA PHE A 5 -13.53 10.43 -11.62
C PHE A 5 -14.91 9.84 -11.65
N THR A 6 -15.55 9.95 -12.79
CA THR A 6 -16.81 9.28 -13.09
C THR A 6 -16.65 8.43 -14.32
N TYR A 7 -17.21 7.24 -14.28
CA TYR A 7 -17.35 6.39 -15.44
C TYR A 7 -18.76 6.56 -16.03
N ASP A 8 -18.80 7.00 -17.27
CA ASP A 8 -20.04 7.10 -18.03
C ASP A 8 -20.23 5.81 -18.85
N THR A 9 -21.21 5.01 -18.44
CA THR A 9 -21.52 3.73 -19.09
C THR A 9 -22.05 3.91 -20.51
N ASP A 10 -22.72 5.03 -20.81
CA ASP A 10 -23.36 5.24 -22.11
C ASP A 10 -22.32 5.63 -23.18
N SER A 11 -21.34 6.45 -22.81
CA SER A 11 -20.27 6.86 -23.71
C SER A 11 -19.01 5.98 -23.60
N ASN A 12 -18.96 5.08 -22.62
CA ASN A 12 -17.80 4.25 -22.29
C ASN A 12 -16.54 5.08 -22.02
N ARG A 13 -16.70 6.20 -21.30
CA ARG A 13 -15.63 7.17 -20.98
C ARG A 13 -15.43 7.33 -19.50
N VAL A 14 -14.18 7.47 -19.11
CA VAL A 14 -13.79 7.93 -17.77
C VAL A 14 -13.50 9.42 -17.83
N TYR A 15 -14.20 10.19 -17.01
CA TYR A 15 -13.95 11.61 -16.83
C TYR A 15 -13.17 11.82 -15.54
N ILE A 16 -12.03 12.47 -15.66
CA ILE A 16 -11.16 12.81 -14.51
C ILE A 16 -11.29 14.30 -14.25
N TYR A 17 -11.67 14.62 -13.03
CA TYR A 17 -11.83 16.00 -12.58
C TYR A 17 -10.79 16.32 -11.52
N THR A 18 -10.05 17.44 -11.69
CA THR A 18 -9.45 18.14 -10.56
C THR A 18 -10.28 19.39 -10.30
N MET A 19 -10.60 19.68 -9.07
CA MET A 19 -11.22 20.97 -8.79
C MET A 19 -10.22 22.09 -9.09
N PRO A 20 -10.54 23.05 -9.96
CA PRO A 20 -11.79 23.26 -10.72
C PRO A 20 -11.76 22.84 -12.21
N TYR A 21 -10.79 22.04 -12.68
CA TYR A 21 -10.58 21.80 -14.10
C TYR A 21 -10.78 20.33 -14.49
N LEU A 22 -11.47 20.11 -15.62
CA LEU A 22 -11.44 18.85 -16.35
C LEU A 22 -10.02 18.71 -16.97
N ILE A 23 -9.24 17.71 -16.52
CA ILE A 23 -7.86 17.54 -17.01
C ILE A 23 -7.86 16.82 -18.36
N GLU A 24 -8.61 15.71 -18.48
CA GLU A 24 -8.75 14.95 -19.72
C GLU A 24 -9.94 13.99 -19.64
N SER A 25 -10.55 13.70 -20.79
CA SER A 25 -11.46 12.58 -20.91
C SER A 25 -10.68 11.37 -21.44
N TYR A 26 -10.48 10.35 -20.61
CA TYR A 26 -9.94 9.09 -21.07
C TYR A 26 -11.08 8.19 -21.50
N SER A 27 -11.10 7.78 -22.76
CA SER A 27 -11.94 6.67 -23.20
C SER A 27 -11.27 5.36 -22.76
N ALA A 28 -11.39 5.01 -21.50
CA ALA A 28 -11.04 3.68 -21.08
C ALA A 28 -12.21 2.77 -21.41
N LYS A 29 -12.13 2.03 -22.46
CA LYS A 29 -13.06 0.93 -22.80
C LYS A 29 -12.85 -0.24 -21.84
N VAL A 30 -12.97 0.03 -20.53
CA VAL A 30 -12.66 -0.96 -19.48
C VAL A 30 -13.53 -2.21 -19.65
N LEU A 31 -14.78 -2.02 -20.06
CA LEU A 31 -15.70 -3.12 -20.32
C LEU A 31 -15.32 -3.92 -21.60
N ASP A 32 -14.75 -3.26 -22.60
CA ASP A 32 -14.27 -3.94 -23.82
C ASP A 32 -13.02 -4.80 -23.54
N TYR A 33 -12.32 -4.53 -22.44
CA TYR A 33 -11.18 -5.33 -21.99
C TYR A 33 -11.59 -6.49 -21.07
N GLY A 34 -12.89 -6.66 -20.81
CA GLY A 34 -13.44 -7.75 -20.01
C GLY A 34 -13.25 -7.55 -18.51
N TYR A 35 -13.22 -6.30 -18.03
CA TYR A 35 -13.25 -5.94 -16.62
C TYR A 35 -14.61 -5.40 -16.21
N ASP A 36 -15.00 -5.60 -14.95
CA ASP A 36 -16.33 -5.25 -14.45
C ASP A 36 -16.43 -3.77 -14.09
N SER A 37 -15.39 -3.20 -13.50
CA SER A 37 -15.37 -1.80 -13.07
C SER A 37 -13.94 -1.27 -12.85
N ILE A 38 -13.84 0.06 -12.73
CA ILE A 38 -12.65 0.73 -12.21
C ILE A 38 -12.81 0.85 -10.69
N SER A 39 -11.76 0.53 -9.96
CA SER A 39 -11.74 0.75 -8.52
C SER A 39 -11.74 2.26 -8.23
N ASP A 40 -12.68 2.71 -7.42
CA ASP A 40 -12.95 4.11 -7.10
C ASP A 40 -12.35 4.57 -5.76
N ASN A 41 -11.64 3.70 -5.05
CA ASN A 41 -11.01 4.10 -3.81
C ASN A 41 -9.91 5.16 -4.04
N PHE A 42 -9.68 6.01 -3.05
CA PHE A 42 -8.77 7.14 -3.13
C PHE A 42 -7.33 6.76 -3.52
N ILE A 43 -6.85 5.62 -3.02
CA ILE A 43 -5.50 5.12 -3.30
C ILE A 43 -5.37 4.75 -4.78
N ASN A 44 -6.39 4.13 -5.33
CA ASN A 44 -6.39 3.73 -6.74
C ASN A 44 -6.50 4.93 -7.69
N GLN A 45 -7.15 6.03 -7.29
CA GLN A 45 -7.19 7.27 -8.08
C GLN A 45 -5.80 7.83 -8.39
N LYS A 46 -4.83 7.62 -7.50
CA LYS A 46 -3.46 8.09 -7.69
C LYS A 46 -2.68 7.28 -8.73
N ALA A 47 -3.06 6.04 -8.98
CA ALA A 47 -2.50 5.25 -10.07
C ALA A 47 -2.79 5.88 -11.44
N VAL A 48 -3.90 6.60 -11.58
CA VAL A 48 -4.28 7.30 -12.82
C VAL A 48 -3.25 8.37 -13.20
N LEU A 49 -2.65 9.05 -12.21
CA LEU A 49 -1.59 10.04 -12.45
C LEU A 49 -0.36 9.44 -13.14
N ASN A 50 -0.15 8.13 -12.99
CA ASN A 50 0.91 7.38 -13.66
C ASN A 50 0.39 6.58 -14.86
N SER A 51 -0.75 6.99 -15.44
CA SER A 51 -1.36 6.35 -16.61
C SER A 51 -1.74 4.87 -16.39
N MET A 52 -2.12 4.53 -15.17
CA MET A 52 -2.55 3.19 -14.77
C MET A 52 -3.95 3.25 -14.16
N LEU A 53 -4.71 2.16 -14.32
CA LEU A 53 -6.02 1.99 -13.72
C LEU A 53 -6.04 0.70 -12.90
N VAL A 54 -6.54 0.78 -11.67
CA VAL A 54 -6.89 -0.41 -10.90
C VAL A 54 -8.32 -0.78 -11.25
N VAL A 55 -8.50 -1.99 -11.75
CA VAL A 55 -9.77 -2.49 -12.26
C VAL A 55 -10.17 -3.78 -11.55
N THR A 56 -11.45 -4.11 -11.60
CA THR A 56 -11.97 -5.32 -10.97
C THR A 56 -12.53 -6.30 -12.00
N LYS A 57 -12.54 -7.57 -11.66
CA LYS A 57 -13.11 -8.68 -12.41
C LYS A 57 -13.84 -9.65 -11.47
N ASN A 58 -14.67 -10.53 -12.04
CA ASN A 58 -15.41 -11.53 -11.26
C ASN A 58 -16.32 -10.90 -10.19
N GLN A 59 -17.11 -9.88 -10.57
CA GLN A 59 -18.00 -9.14 -9.67
C GLN A 59 -17.26 -8.48 -8.51
N GLY A 60 -16.13 -7.83 -8.80
CA GLY A 60 -15.32 -7.12 -7.81
C GLY A 60 -14.44 -8.02 -6.93
N LYS A 61 -14.37 -9.34 -7.20
CA LYS A 61 -13.62 -10.29 -6.36
C LYS A 61 -12.14 -10.40 -6.72
N SER A 62 -11.75 -9.92 -7.89
CA SER A 62 -10.35 -9.97 -8.36
C SER A 62 -9.93 -8.61 -8.87
N TYR A 63 -8.78 -8.14 -8.41
CA TYR A 63 -8.19 -6.87 -8.81
C TYR A 63 -7.07 -7.07 -9.82
N ALA A 64 -6.96 -6.12 -10.76
CA ALA A 64 -5.91 -6.03 -11.76
C ALA A 64 -5.43 -4.58 -11.89
N VAL A 65 -4.28 -4.38 -12.52
CA VAL A 65 -3.81 -3.07 -12.97
C VAL A 65 -3.62 -3.11 -14.47
N ILE A 66 -4.17 -2.13 -15.17
CA ILE A 66 -4.02 -1.97 -16.61
C ILE A 66 -3.42 -0.62 -16.97
N ASP A 67 -2.79 -0.52 -18.12
CA ASP A 67 -2.46 0.79 -18.73
C ASP A 67 -3.71 1.40 -19.37
N LEU A 68 -3.61 2.66 -19.82
CA LEU A 68 -4.71 3.36 -20.49
C LEU A 68 -5.08 2.77 -21.87
N LYS A 69 -4.30 1.81 -22.38
CA LYS A 69 -4.59 1.06 -23.60
C LYS A 69 -5.30 -0.27 -23.33
N GLY A 70 -5.47 -0.60 -22.03
CA GLY A 70 -6.09 -1.85 -21.59
C GLY A 70 -5.13 -3.03 -21.45
N ASN A 71 -3.83 -2.82 -21.62
CA ASN A 71 -2.88 -3.90 -21.42
C ASN A 71 -2.69 -4.16 -19.92
N ALA A 72 -2.78 -5.42 -19.53
CA ALA A 72 -2.58 -5.79 -18.13
C ALA A 72 -1.14 -5.53 -17.71
N ILE A 73 -0.97 -4.72 -16.65
CA ILE A 73 0.29 -4.55 -15.91
C ILE A 73 0.34 -5.59 -14.80
N ILE A 74 -0.77 -5.79 -14.09
CA ILE A 74 -0.94 -6.85 -13.08
C ILE A 74 -2.22 -7.61 -13.42
N GLU A 75 -2.12 -8.93 -13.52
CA GLU A 75 -3.23 -9.81 -13.84
C GLU A 75 -4.32 -9.83 -12.77
N ALA A 76 -5.57 -10.08 -13.18
CA ALA A 76 -6.76 -10.14 -12.32
C ALA A 76 -6.77 -11.42 -11.48
N LYS A 77 -5.98 -11.48 -10.43
CA LYS A 77 -5.87 -12.65 -9.54
C LYS A 77 -5.69 -12.32 -8.07
N TYR A 78 -5.65 -11.05 -7.72
CA TYR A 78 -5.44 -10.59 -6.33
C TYR A 78 -6.77 -10.20 -5.70
N ASP A 79 -6.89 -10.44 -4.39
CA ASP A 79 -8.08 -10.11 -3.60
C ASP A 79 -8.16 -8.59 -3.33
N ASN A 80 -7.00 -7.92 -3.32
CA ASN A 80 -6.90 -6.46 -3.25
C ASN A 80 -5.59 -5.98 -3.87
N ILE A 81 -5.60 -4.74 -4.40
CA ILE A 81 -4.42 -4.03 -4.90
C ILE A 81 -4.49 -2.58 -4.43
N GLU A 82 -3.42 -2.10 -3.81
CA GLU A 82 -3.23 -0.72 -3.38
C GLU A 82 -1.98 -0.13 -4.02
N TYR A 83 -2.10 1.10 -4.54
CA TYR A 83 -0.98 1.80 -5.15
C TYR A 83 -0.11 2.49 -4.08
N LEU A 84 1.18 2.25 -4.11
CA LEU A 84 2.19 2.87 -3.23
C LEU A 84 2.79 4.09 -3.93
N GLU A 85 2.29 5.29 -3.58
CA GLU A 85 2.69 6.54 -4.23
C GLU A 85 4.19 6.84 -4.19
N ASN A 86 4.82 6.53 -3.06
CA ASN A 86 6.23 6.84 -2.81
C ASN A 86 7.18 6.02 -3.69
N THR A 87 6.78 4.84 -4.15
CA THR A 87 7.63 3.95 -4.96
C THR A 87 7.09 3.69 -6.36
N GLY A 88 5.79 3.99 -6.61
CA GLY A 88 5.10 3.62 -7.84
C GLY A 88 4.83 2.12 -7.97
N ASP A 89 4.90 1.38 -6.86
CA ASP A 89 4.65 -0.05 -6.78
C ASP A 89 3.23 -0.34 -6.31
N PHE A 90 2.89 -1.62 -6.19
CA PHE A 90 1.57 -2.08 -5.75
C PHE A 90 1.70 -3.04 -4.58
N LEU A 91 1.01 -2.73 -3.49
CA LEU A 91 0.73 -3.67 -2.42
C LEU A 91 -0.38 -4.60 -2.90
N VAL A 92 -0.13 -5.90 -2.94
CA VAL A 92 -1.08 -6.89 -3.43
C VAL A 92 -1.42 -7.88 -2.33
N THR A 93 -2.70 -8.25 -2.26
CA THR A 93 -3.20 -9.24 -1.30
C THR A 93 -3.75 -10.45 -2.05
N SER A 94 -3.41 -11.64 -1.63
CA SER A 94 -4.02 -12.89 -2.09
C SER A 94 -3.97 -13.93 -0.99
N ASN A 95 -5.08 -14.62 -0.76
CA ASN A 95 -5.22 -15.66 0.28
C ASN A 95 -4.76 -15.17 1.67
N ASN A 96 -5.17 -13.96 2.05
CA ASN A 96 -4.81 -13.29 3.31
C ASN A 96 -3.29 -13.09 3.49
N LYS A 97 -2.52 -13.10 2.42
CA LYS A 97 -1.09 -12.76 2.43
C LYS A 97 -0.84 -11.53 1.55
N VAL A 98 0.09 -10.71 2.00
CA VAL A 98 0.43 -9.43 1.40
C VAL A 98 1.86 -9.48 0.86
N GLY A 99 2.07 -8.83 -0.29
CA GLY A 99 3.37 -8.66 -0.92
C GLY A 99 3.44 -7.37 -1.74
N ILE A 100 4.55 -7.11 -2.40
CA ILE A 100 4.74 -5.92 -3.25
C ILE A 100 5.19 -6.34 -4.64
N ILE A 101 4.51 -5.79 -5.66
CA ILE A 101 4.83 -5.98 -7.08
C ILE A 101 5.10 -4.59 -7.70
N SER A 102 6.16 -4.50 -8.49
CA SER A 102 6.46 -3.27 -9.23
C SER A 102 5.54 -3.08 -10.43
N SER A 103 5.44 -1.83 -10.91
CA SER A 103 4.78 -1.50 -12.18
C SER A 103 5.44 -2.19 -13.40
N LYS A 104 6.65 -2.74 -13.25
CA LYS A 104 7.35 -3.56 -14.24
C LYS A 104 7.06 -5.06 -14.11
N ARG A 105 6.10 -5.46 -13.27
CA ARG A 105 5.71 -6.86 -12.99
C ARG A 105 6.73 -7.67 -12.17
N GLU A 106 7.68 -7.02 -11.54
CA GLU A 106 8.69 -7.69 -10.71
C GLU A 106 8.13 -7.87 -9.29
N THR A 107 8.23 -9.07 -8.74
CA THR A 107 7.91 -9.31 -7.33
C THR A 107 9.04 -8.77 -6.47
N LYS A 108 8.81 -7.66 -5.79
CA LYS A 108 9.76 -7.05 -4.83
C LYS A 108 9.68 -7.69 -3.46
N VAL A 109 8.47 -7.95 -3.00
CA VAL A 109 8.20 -8.63 -1.73
C VAL A 109 7.23 -9.77 -1.98
N GLN A 110 7.62 -10.99 -1.59
CA GLN A 110 6.78 -12.18 -1.73
C GLN A 110 5.49 -12.07 -0.88
N LEU A 111 4.41 -12.74 -1.32
CA LEU A 111 3.14 -12.83 -0.57
C LEU A 111 3.31 -13.79 0.62
N LEU A 112 4.02 -13.38 1.64
CA LEU A 112 4.35 -14.19 2.82
C LEU A 112 3.85 -13.57 4.14
N TYR A 113 3.51 -12.28 4.10
CA TYR A 113 3.19 -11.49 5.29
C TYR A 113 1.68 -11.44 5.52
N ASP A 114 1.28 -11.39 6.78
CA ASP A 114 -0.12 -11.20 7.17
C ASP A 114 -0.56 -9.74 6.95
N SER A 115 0.37 -8.79 7.16
CA SER A 115 0.22 -7.39 6.79
C SER A 115 1.57 -6.74 6.51
N LEU A 116 1.52 -5.67 5.68
CA LEU A 116 2.61 -4.73 5.45
C LEU A 116 2.03 -3.32 5.61
N GLU A 117 2.49 -2.60 6.62
CA GLU A 117 2.04 -1.24 6.91
C GLU A 117 3.20 -0.26 6.77
N LEU A 118 3.01 0.80 5.99
CA LEU A 118 4.04 1.80 5.73
C LEU A 118 4.38 2.56 7.03
N VAL A 119 5.66 2.68 7.36
CA VAL A 119 6.13 3.42 8.53
C VAL A 119 5.88 4.92 8.35
N ASP A 120 6.31 5.46 7.23
CA ASP A 120 6.05 6.83 6.77
C ASP A 120 6.20 6.91 5.24
N SER A 121 5.78 8.05 4.65
CA SER A 121 5.84 8.26 3.20
C SER A 121 7.26 8.28 2.63
N ASP A 122 8.26 8.61 3.45
CA ASP A 122 9.60 8.98 2.98
C ASP A 122 10.63 7.85 3.16
N SER A 123 10.45 7.00 4.16
CA SER A 123 11.44 5.96 4.50
C SER A 123 11.42 4.75 3.56
N GLY A 124 10.27 4.47 2.95
CA GLY A 124 10.06 3.22 2.20
C GLY A 124 10.17 1.97 3.09
N LEU A 125 10.00 2.13 4.42
CA LEU A 125 10.01 1.06 5.40
C LEU A 125 8.59 0.58 5.68
N PHE A 126 8.45 -0.74 5.87
CA PHE A 126 7.19 -1.38 6.22
C PHE A 126 7.34 -2.14 7.53
N ILE A 127 6.34 -1.98 8.40
CA ILE A 127 6.11 -2.92 9.50
C ILE A 127 5.52 -4.18 8.87
N ALA A 128 6.26 -5.26 8.96
CA ALA A 128 5.87 -6.57 8.43
C ALA A 128 5.38 -7.44 9.57
N LYS A 129 4.14 -7.94 9.47
CA LYS A 129 3.58 -8.92 10.37
C LYS A 129 3.59 -10.29 9.72
N LYS A 130 4.05 -11.29 10.45
CA LYS A 130 4.00 -12.71 10.05
C LYS A 130 3.90 -13.60 11.28
N ASP A 131 2.95 -14.53 11.27
CA ASP A 131 2.76 -15.50 12.36
C ASP A 131 2.67 -14.83 13.75
N ASN A 132 1.89 -13.73 13.83
CA ASN A 132 1.68 -12.88 15.01
C ASN A 132 2.95 -12.20 15.56
N LYS A 133 4.04 -12.18 14.82
CA LYS A 133 5.25 -11.41 15.14
C LYS A 133 5.46 -10.30 14.14
N TYR A 134 6.17 -9.28 14.57
CA TYR A 134 6.43 -8.07 13.79
C TYR A 134 7.93 -7.88 13.57
N GLY A 135 8.26 -7.28 12.44
CA GLY A 135 9.60 -6.85 12.06
C GLY A 135 9.53 -5.65 11.13
N ILE A 136 10.67 -5.25 10.59
CA ILE A 136 10.77 -4.13 9.63
C ILE A 136 11.49 -4.62 8.38
N ILE A 137 10.88 -4.34 7.22
CA ILE A 137 11.49 -4.57 5.91
C ILE A 137 11.50 -3.27 5.11
N ASP A 138 12.37 -3.19 4.10
CA ASP A 138 12.30 -2.11 3.11
C ASP A 138 11.38 -2.51 1.92
N SER A 139 11.14 -1.56 1.01
CA SER A 139 10.31 -1.74 -0.18
C SER A 139 10.84 -2.78 -1.19
N LYS A 140 12.07 -3.28 -0.99
CA LYS A 140 12.69 -4.35 -1.79
C LYS A 140 12.62 -5.71 -1.09
N GLY A 141 12.06 -5.77 0.13
CA GLY A 141 11.97 -6.98 0.95
C GLY A 141 13.22 -7.28 1.79
N ASN A 142 14.20 -6.36 1.85
CA ASN A 142 15.35 -6.56 2.72
C ASN A 142 14.95 -6.37 4.17
N ILE A 143 15.30 -7.32 5.03
CA ILE A 143 15.00 -7.29 6.46
C ILE A 143 15.90 -6.25 7.13
N LYS A 144 15.29 -5.26 7.79
CA LYS A 144 15.95 -4.28 8.65
C LYS A 144 15.90 -4.69 10.11
N VAL A 145 14.76 -5.24 10.54
CA VAL A 145 14.55 -5.82 11.87
C VAL A 145 13.86 -7.16 11.67
N TYR A 146 14.40 -8.22 12.27
CA TYR A 146 13.85 -9.57 12.18
C TYR A 146 12.42 -9.63 12.71
N ILE A 147 11.58 -10.52 12.14
CA ILE A 147 10.19 -10.70 12.53
C ILE A 147 10.13 -11.59 13.77
N GLU A 148 10.33 -11.00 14.92
CA GLU A 148 10.38 -11.69 16.20
C GLU A 148 9.79 -10.87 17.37
N TYR A 149 9.34 -9.65 17.09
CA TYR A 149 8.80 -8.72 18.08
C TYR A 149 7.30 -8.91 18.27
N ASP A 150 6.82 -8.69 19.50
CA ASP A 150 5.40 -8.84 19.83
C ASP A 150 4.58 -7.62 19.37
N GLU A 151 5.21 -6.45 19.38
CA GLU A 151 4.60 -5.20 18.95
C GLU A 151 5.67 -4.30 18.32
N ILE A 152 5.30 -3.52 17.29
CA ILE A 152 6.10 -2.40 16.76
C ILE A 152 5.16 -1.20 16.61
N GLY A 153 5.63 -0.03 17.06
CA GLY A 153 4.85 1.19 17.10
C GLY A 153 4.21 1.43 18.45
N ILE A 154 3.32 2.41 18.51
CA ILE A 154 2.61 2.84 19.71
C ILE A 154 1.20 2.26 19.67
N ASP A 155 0.69 1.88 20.82
CA ASP A 155 -0.71 1.48 20.99
C ASP A 155 -1.68 2.55 20.44
N ASN A 156 -2.69 2.13 19.67
CA ASN A 156 -3.65 3.03 19.04
C ASN A 156 -4.33 3.98 20.05
N THR A 157 -4.65 3.48 21.25
CA THR A 157 -5.31 4.30 22.27
C THR A 157 -4.40 5.41 22.80
N LYS A 158 -3.10 5.15 22.89
CA LYS A 158 -2.08 6.15 23.25
C LYS A 158 -1.81 7.10 22.09
N PHE A 159 -1.82 6.60 20.87
CA PHE A 159 -1.66 7.39 19.67
C PHE A 159 -2.73 8.49 19.54
N GLU A 160 -3.99 8.10 19.61
CA GLU A 160 -5.13 9.01 19.48
C GLU A 160 -5.18 10.04 20.64
N LYS A 161 -4.93 9.57 21.88
CA LYS A 161 -5.01 10.41 23.07
C LYS A 161 -3.93 11.48 23.15
N ASN A 162 -2.75 11.27 22.58
CA ASN A 162 -1.60 12.15 22.72
C ASN A 162 -1.27 12.96 21.46
N ASN A 163 -2.14 12.96 20.44
CA ASN A 163 -1.93 13.65 19.15
C ASN A 163 -0.58 13.31 18.48
N ILE A 164 -0.13 12.07 18.61
CA ILE A 164 1.10 11.62 17.98
C ILE A 164 0.86 11.50 16.47
N LYS A 165 1.72 12.13 15.67
CA LYS A 165 1.53 12.23 14.20
C LYS A 165 1.77 10.94 13.45
N ASN A 166 2.60 10.05 13.99
CA ASN A 166 2.93 8.77 13.34
C ASN A 166 2.93 7.66 14.38
N LYS A 167 2.20 6.58 14.09
CA LYS A 167 2.07 5.41 14.98
C LYS A 167 3.39 4.64 15.13
N TYR A 168 4.22 4.63 14.11
CA TYR A 168 5.42 3.80 14.05
C TYR A 168 6.72 4.56 14.26
N LEU A 169 6.73 5.86 13.95
CA LEU A 169 7.91 6.69 13.99
C LEU A 169 7.69 7.90 14.93
N LEU A 170 8.43 7.95 16.00
CA LEU A 170 8.42 9.08 16.92
C LEU A 170 9.14 10.31 16.32
N ASP A 171 8.85 11.50 16.83
CA ASP A 171 9.44 12.78 16.36
C ASP A 171 10.98 12.79 16.40
N ASN A 172 11.58 12.01 17.30
CA ASN A 172 13.03 11.83 17.39
C ASN A 172 13.60 10.75 16.44
N GLY A 173 12.77 10.20 15.56
CA GLY A 173 13.18 9.19 14.57
C GLY A 173 13.27 7.75 15.09
N MET A 174 12.86 7.49 16.32
CA MET A 174 12.86 6.15 16.90
C MET A 174 11.58 5.39 16.52
N ILE A 175 11.73 4.08 16.30
CA ILE A 175 10.64 3.13 16.08
C ILE A 175 10.53 2.25 17.32
N PRO A 176 9.53 2.46 18.20
CA PRO A 176 9.38 1.67 19.41
C PRO A 176 8.96 0.24 19.08
N ALA A 177 9.48 -0.71 19.83
CA ALA A 177 9.13 -2.13 19.69
C ALA A 177 9.11 -2.82 21.05
N LYS A 178 8.37 -3.92 21.13
CA LYS A 178 8.27 -4.75 22.33
C LYS A 178 8.65 -6.19 22.01
N LYS A 179 9.48 -6.76 22.87
CA LYS A 179 9.83 -8.18 22.84
C LYS A 179 9.62 -8.76 24.21
N ASP A 180 8.78 -9.77 24.32
CA ASP A 180 8.29 -10.32 25.59
C ASP A 180 7.62 -9.21 26.43
N LYS A 181 8.17 -8.90 27.59
CA LYS A 181 7.66 -7.83 28.47
C LYS A 181 8.41 -6.50 28.36
N TYR A 182 9.48 -6.45 27.56
CA TYR A 182 10.37 -5.32 27.50
C TYR A 182 10.18 -4.45 26.27
N TRP A 183 10.20 -3.15 26.46
CA TRP A 183 10.22 -2.17 25.39
C TRP A 183 11.63 -1.73 25.07
N GLY A 184 11.88 -1.43 23.81
CA GLY A 184 13.09 -0.85 23.27
C GLY A 184 12.77 -0.05 22.02
N ALA A 185 13.78 0.38 21.27
CA ALA A 185 13.55 1.10 20.02
C ALA A 185 14.68 0.88 19.00
N PHE A 186 14.33 1.04 17.74
CA PHE A 186 15.21 1.03 16.59
C PHE A 186 15.29 2.42 15.94
N ASP A 187 16.37 2.67 15.21
CA ASP A 187 16.41 3.73 14.19
C ASP A 187 15.83 3.21 12.85
N LYS A 188 15.74 4.09 11.85
CA LYS A 188 15.28 3.75 10.50
C LYS A 188 16.17 2.73 9.76
N ASN A 189 17.38 2.48 10.22
CA ASN A 189 18.29 1.47 9.65
C ASN A 189 18.10 0.09 10.31
N GLY A 190 17.27 -0.01 11.33
CA GLY A 190 17.05 -1.21 12.14
C GLY A 190 18.07 -1.43 13.23
N LYS A 191 18.90 -0.40 13.53
CA LYS A 191 19.85 -0.46 14.65
C LYS A 191 19.13 -0.17 15.96
N THR A 192 19.36 -0.99 16.99
CA THR A 192 18.85 -0.74 18.34
C THR A 192 19.46 0.55 18.89
N VAL A 193 18.59 1.51 19.27
CA VAL A 193 18.96 2.79 19.88
C VAL A 193 18.50 2.90 21.33
N LEU A 194 17.52 2.06 21.72
CA LEU A 194 17.12 1.86 23.10
C LEU A 194 17.02 0.36 23.36
N ASN A 195 17.76 -0.13 24.37
CA ASN A 195 17.78 -1.55 24.72
C ASN A 195 16.42 -2.03 25.23
N PHE A 196 16.13 -3.33 25.02
CA PHE A 196 14.89 -3.99 25.45
C PHE A 196 14.98 -4.40 26.92
N GLU A 197 14.80 -3.45 27.81
CA GLU A 197 14.95 -3.63 29.26
C GLU A 197 13.92 -2.84 30.11
N TYR A 198 12.96 -2.15 29.46
CA TYR A 198 11.97 -1.27 30.09
C TYR A 198 10.56 -1.86 30.07
#